data_cc26c49e3ca423f302c8fa048a244799
#
_entry.id   cc26c49e3ca423f302c8fa048a244799
#
_cell.length_a   1.000
_cell.length_b   1.000
_cell.length_c   1.000
_cell.angle_alpha   90.00
_cell.angle_beta   90.00
_cell.angle_gamma   90.00
#
_symmetry.space_group_name_H-M   'P 1'
#
loop_
_entity.id
_entity.type
_entity.pdbx_description
1 polymer ?
#
loop_
_entity_poly.entity_id
_entity_poly.type
_entity_poly.pdbx_seq_one_letter_code
_entity_poly.pdbx_strand_id
1 'polypeptide(L)'
;VTRLTNILAVDPGHQKCGVAVVNEEGTSLVQKVIAFEELRATVEQFIAEYAVECIVLGDRTHSKVYKKILREFQLPIEMVNEDRSSIEGRMRYLRENSKGLKRLLPLGLRTPDRPYDDYVAVILAERYLAKRRK
;
A
#
# COMPACT_ATOMS: atom_id res chain seq x y z
N VAL A 1 15.48 -16.63 -17.33
CA VAL A 1 15.22 -16.63 -15.89
C VAL A 1 14.24 -15.52 -15.57
N THR A 2 13.09 -15.89 -15.02
CA THR A 2 12.06 -14.93 -14.65
C THR A 2 12.46 -14.26 -13.34
N ARG A 3 12.69 -12.96 -13.40
CA ARG A 3 12.98 -12.16 -12.22
C ARG A 3 11.68 -11.76 -11.55
N LEU A 4 11.56 -12.02 -10.26
CA LEU A 4 10.40 -11.57 -9.50
C LEU A 4 10.49 -10.05 -9.32
N THR A 5 9.45 -9.35 -9.74
CA THR A 5 9.36 -7.91 -9.62
C THR A 5 8.78 -7.53 -8.27
N ASN A 6 9.46 -6.67 -7.54
CA ASN A 6 8.91 -6.09 -6.32
C ASN A 6 8.33 -4.72 -6.63
N ILE A 7 7.16 -4.48 -6.10
CA ILE A 7 6.39 -3.27 -6.34
C ILE A 7 6.24 -2.52 -5.03
N LEU A 8 6.52 -1.22 -5.05
CA LEU A 8 6.24 -0.34 -3.92
C LEU A 8 4.89 0.33 -4.14
N ALA A 9 3.92 0.04 -3.28
CA ALA A 9 2.61 0.69 -3.35
C ALA A 9 2.51 1.76 -2.28
N VAL A 10 1.90 2.88 -2.64
CA VAL A 10 1.71 4.02 -1.75
C VAL A 10 0.24 4.45 -1.77
N ASP A 11 -0.37 4.48 -0.58
CA ASP A 11 -1.70 5.03 -0.37
C ASP A 11 -1.52 6.47 0.09
N PRO A 12 -1.76 7.48 -0.79
CA PRO A 12 -1.47 8.86 -0.46
C PRO A 12 -2.50 9.45 0.49
N GLY A 13 -2.06 9.95 1.64
CA GLY A 13 -2.90 10.65 2.59
C GLY A 13 -2.36 12.05 2.89
N HIS A 14 -3.13 12.85 3.60
CA HIS A 14 -2.77 14.23 3.89
C HIS A 14 -1.59 14.34 4.88
N GLN A 15 -1.70 13.69 6.02
CA GLN A 15 -0.68 13.76 7.08
C GLN A 15 0.14 12.48 7.19
N LYS A 16 -0.43 11.37 6.78
CA LYS A 16 0.21 10.06 6.84
C LYS A 16 -0.12 9.29 5.57
N CYS A 17 0.65 8.26 5.32
CA CYS A 17 0.43 7.43 4.14
C CYS A 17 0.72 5.97 4.47
N GLY A 18 0.12 5.09 3.68
CA GLY A 18 0.45 3.67 3.74
C GLY A 18 1.49 3.35 2.69
N VAL A 19 2.46 2.52 3.04
CA VAL A 19 3.47 2.05 2.09
C VAL A 19 3.62 0.54 2.26
N ALA A 20 3.81 -0.14 1.13
CA ALA A 20 3.99 -1.60 1.15
C ALA A 20 4.86 -2.02 -0.02
N VAL A 21 5.71 -3.01 0.21
CA VAL A 21 6.42 -3.68 -0.89
C VAL A 21 5.78 -5.04 -1.07
N VAL A 22 5.32 -5.31 -2.28
CA VAL A 22 4.60 -6.54 -2.62
C VAL A 22 5.30 -7.18 -3.82
N ASN A 23 5.49 -8.50 -3.78
CA ASN A 23 6.11 -9.21 -4.90
C ASN A 23 5.07 -9.59 -5.96
N GLU A 24 5.51 -10.17 -7.06
CA GLU A 24 4.62 -10.57 -8.16
C GLU A 24 3.54 -11.58 -7.77
N GLU A 25 3.78 -12.33 -6.71
CA GLU A 25 2.82 -13.32 -6.21
C GLU A 25 1.75 -12.69 -5.32
N GLY A 26 1.87 -11.41 -5.03
CA GLY A 26 0.93 -10.71 -4.16
C GLY A 26 1.28 -10.78 -2.68
N THR A 27 2.48 -11.30 -2.35
CA THR A 27 2.92 -11.39 -0.96
C THR A 27 3.49 -10.05 -0.51
N SER A 28 3.00 -9.55 0.62
CA SER A 28 3.52 -8.33 1.23
C SER A 28 4.84 -8.66 1.95
N LEU A 29 5.92 -8.03 1.51
CA LEU A 29 7.25 -8.23 2.10
C LEU A 29 7.47 -7.30 3.29
N VAL A 30 6.91 -6.11 3.22
CA VAL A 30 6.93 -5.11 4.29
C VAL A 30 5.77 -4.15 4.07
N GLN A 31 5.17 -3.71 5.16
CA GLN A 31 4.12 -2.69 5.08
C GLN A 31 4.14 -1.83 6.33
N LYS A 32 3.94 -0.52 6.16
CA LYS A 32 3.96 0.46 7.25
C LYS A 32 2.99 1.59 7.00
N VAL A 33 2.53 2.20 8.09
CA VAL A 33 1.89 3.52 8.05
C VAL A 33 2.94 4.50 8.54
N ILE A 34 3.23 5.52 7.74
CA ILE A 34 4.28 6.51 8.06
C ILE A 34 3.71 7.92 7.96
N ALA A 35 4.41 8.86 8.60
CA ALA A 35 4.09 10.26 8.42
C ALA A 35 4.52 10.71 7.01
N PHE A 36 3.83 11.67 6.45
CA PHE A 36 4.15 12.18 5.11
C PHE A 36 5.62 12.62 5.00
N GLU A 37 6.14 13.24 6.07
CA GLU A 37 7.52 13.73 6.09
C GLU A 37 8.56 12.61 6.01
N GLU A 38 8.17 11.38 6.31
CA GLU A 38 9.07 10.22 6.26
C GLU A 38 9.07 9.53 4.89
N LEU A 39 8.26 10.04 3.95
CA LEU A 39 8.07 9.35 2.65
C LEU A 39 9.39 9.13 1.90
N ARG A 40 10.18 10.18 1.70
CA ARG A 40 11.44 10.06 0.94
C ARG A 40 12.39 9.05 1.54
N ALA A 41 12.61 9.15 2.86
CA ALA A 41 13.53 8.25 3.54
C ALA A 41 13.06 6.79 3.49
N THR A 42 11.77 6.58 3.68
CA THR A 42 11.19 5.23 3.65
C THR A 42 11.28 4.61 2.26
N VAL A 43 10.94 5.38 1.23
CA VAL A 43 11.00 4.90 -0.15
C VAL A 43 12.44 4.57 -0.55
N GLU A 44 13.38 5.44 -0.20
CA GLU A 44 14.78 5.20 -0.47
C GLU A 44 15.26 3.90 0.17
N GLN A 45 14.90 3.69 1.44
CA GLN A 45 15.24 2.49 2.16
C GLN A 45 14.65 1.24 1.50
N PHE A 46 13.38 1.29 1.13
CA PHE A 46 12.70 0.14 0.55
C PHE A 46 13.24 -0.22 -0.84
N ILE A 47 13.56 0.79 -1.65
CA ILE A 47 14.16 0.55 -2.96
C ILE A 47 15.50 -0.19 -2.79
N ALA A 48 16.31 0.23 -1.81
CA ALA A 48 17.60 -0.40 -1.56
C ALA A 48 17.46 -1.81 -1.00
N GLU A 49 16.54 -2.02 -0.04
CA GLU A 49 16.39 -3.32 0.61
C GLU A 49 15.66 -4.37 -0.23
N TYR A 50 14.66 -3.95 -0.99
CA TYR A 50 13.76 -4.88 -1.67
C TYR A 50 13.87 -4.85 -3.19
N ALA A 51 14.83 -4.13 -3.73
CA ALA A 51 15.04 -4.04 -5.18
C ALA A 51 13.73 -3.70 -5.93
N VAL A 52 13.07 -2.64 -5.49
CA VAL A 52 11.80 -2.19 -6.09
C VAL A 52 12.01 -1.76 -7.53
N GLU A 53 11.17 -2.21 -8.44
CA GLU A 53 11.27 -1.91 -9.86
C GLU A 53 10.19 -0.96 -10.36
N CYS A 54 9.08 -0.82 -9.63
CA CYS A 54 8.08 0.16 -9.99
C CYS A 54 7.31 0.64 -8.76
N ILE A 55 6.69 1.80 -8.88
CA ILE A 55 5.89 2.39 -7.82
C ILE A 55 4.43 2.41 -8.28
N VAL A 56 3.54 1.95 -7.42
CA VAL A 56 2.09 1.99 -7.63
C VAL A 56 1.53 3.05 -6.69
N LEU A 57 0.80 4.01 -7.21
CA LEU A 57 0.27 5.12 -6.44
C LEU A 57 -1.24 5.22 -6.63
N GLY A 58 -1.97 5.36 -5.54
CA GLY A 58 -3.40 5.61 -5.59
C GLY A 58 -3.70 6.95 -6.24
N ASP A 59 -4.82 7.05 -6.93
CA ASP A 59 -5.14 8.18 -7.81
C ASP A 59 -5.99 9.30 -7.18
N ARG A 60 -6.14 9.32 -5.86
CA ARG A 60 -6.94 10.32 -5.16
C ARG A 60 -6.29 11.71 -5.07
N THR A 61 -6.97 12.60 -4.38
CA THR A 61 -6.68 14.05 -4.31
C THR A 61 -5.21 14.39 -4.03
N HIS A 62 -4.56 13.67 -3.13
CA HIS A 62 -3.16 13.96 -2.77
C HIS A 62 -2.15 13.34 -3.71
N SER A 63 -2.58 12.58 -4.69
CA SER A 63 -1.68 11.85 -5.58
C SER A 63 -0.69 12.74 -6.32
N LYS A 64 -1.07 13.96 -6.67
CA LYS A 64 -0.18 14.89 -7.39
C LYS A 64 1.06 15.25 -6.59
N VAL A 65 0.90 15.53 -5.30
CA VAL A 65 2.02 15.87 -4.41
C VAL A 65 2.93 14.66 -4.26
N TYR A 66 2.35 13.50 -4.02
CA TYR A 66 3.10 12.25 -3.89
C TYR A 66 3.85 11.91 -5.17
N LYS A 67 3.18 12.04 -6.31
CA LYS A 67 3.79 11.75 -7.61
C LYS A 67 5.02 12.62 -7.85
N LYS A 68 4.95 13.90 -7.49
CA LYS A 68 6.07 14.83 -7.63
C LYS A 68 7.27 14.37 -6.82
N ILE A 69 7.05 13.94 -5.58
CA ILE A 69 8.12 13.43 -4.72
C ILE A 69 8.68 12.11 -5.27
N LEU A 70 7.80 11.19 -5.67
CA LEU A 70 8.20 9.85 -6.10
C LEU A 70 8.94 9.85 -7.42
N ARG A 71 8.75 10.86 -8.27
CA ARG A 71 9.51 11.00 -9.50
C ARG A 71 11.01 11.15 -9.28
N GLU A 72 11.41 11.59 -8.10
CA GLU A 72 12.84 11.75 -7.76
C GLU A 72 13.59 10.42 -7.81
N PHE A 73 12.90 9.30 -7.68
CA PHE A 73 13.53 7.97 -7.64
C PHE A 73 13.71 7.34 -9.02
N GLN A 74 13.20 7.99 -10.07
CA GLN A 74 13.41 7.56 -11.48
C GLN A 74 12.88 6.15 -11.77
N LEU A 75 11.86 5.73 -11.06
CA LEU A 75 11.17 4.45 -11.32
C LEU A 75 9.83 4.72 -12.01
N PRO A 76 9.33 3.78 -12.80
CA PRO A 76 7.98 3.91 -13.36
C PRO A 76 6.95 4.08 -12.25
N ILE A 77 6.02 5.00 -12.44
CA ILE A 77 4.93 5.24 -11.50
C ILE A 77 3.62 4.87 -12.21
N GLU A 78 2.92 3.89 -11.66
CA GLU A 78 1.64 3.44 -12.19
C GLU A 78 0.52 3.91 -11.27
N MET A 79 -0.45 4.62 -11.84
CA MET A 79 -1.60 5.09 -11.08
C MET A 79 -2.66 4.00 -11.01
N VAL A 80 -3.26 3.80 -9.84
CA VAL A 80 -4.28 2.78 -9.62
C VAL A 80 -5.51 3.41 -9.00
N ASN A 81 -6.68 2.99 -9.46
CA ASN A 81 -7.95 3.44 -8.92
C ASN A 81 -8.08 3.02 -7.46
N GLU A 82 -8.32 4.00 -6.59
CA GLU A 82 -8.48 3.78 -5.14
C GLU A 82 -9.92 3.51 -4.71
N ASP A 83 -10.86 3.48 -5.64
CA ASP A 83 -12.27 3.32 -5.28
C ASP A 83 -12.46 2.12 -4.36
N ARG A 84 -13.05 2.36 -3.18
CA ARG A 84 -13.33 1.37 -2.14
C ARG A 84 -12.08 0.71 -1.54
N SER A 85 -10.88 1.18 -1.84
CA SER A 85 -9.66 0.57 -1.28
C SER A 85 -9.59 0.72 0.23
N SER A 86 -10.08 1.83 0.78
CA SER A 86 -10.11 2.03 2.23
C SER A 86 -11.03 1.03 2.92
N ILE A 87 -12.16 0.71 2.30
CA ILE A 87 -13.09 -0.28 2.84
C ILE A 87 -12.45 -1.66 2.82
N GLU A 88 -11.84 -2.04 1.70
CA GLU A 88 -11.16 -3.34 1.57
C GLU A 88 -10.01 -3.46 2.56
N GLY A 89 -9.21 -2.41 2.70
CA GLY A 89 -8.08 -2.39 3.64
C GLY A 89 -8.54 -2.52 5.07
N ARG A 90 -9.60 -1.80 5.45
CA ARG A 90 -10.19 -1.90 6.78
C ARG A 90 -10.67 -3.31 7.08
N MET A 91 -11.40 -3.90 6.15
CA MET A 91 -11.93 -5.25 6.33
C MET A 91 -10.82 -6.29 6.45
N ARG A 92 -9.78 -6.17 5.63
CA ARG A 92 -8.63 -7.06 5.70
C ARG A 92 -7.91 -6.92 7.05
N TYR A 93 -7.65 -5.67 7.47
CA TYR A 93 -7.02 -5.43 8.78
C TYR A 93 -7.81 -6.10 9.90
N LEU A 94 -9.11 -5.89 9.92
CA LEU A 94 -9.96 -6.44 10.97
C LEU A 94 -10.00 -7.97 10.96
N ARG A 95 -10.02 -8.56 9.75
CA ARG A 95 -10.03 -10.01 9.60
C ARG A 95 -8.77 -10.66 10.14
N GLU A 96 -7.62 -10.01 9.91
CA GLU A 96 -6.33 -10.54 10.31
C GLU A 96 -5.93 -10.21 11.75
N ASN A 97 -6.46 -9.12 12.31
CA ASN A 97 -5.99 -8.58 13.59
C ASN A 97 -6.99 -8.56 14.73
N SER A 98 -8.24 -8.98 14.52
CA SER A 98 -9.23 -8.99 15.61
C SER A 98 -8.93 -10.10 16.60
N LYS A 99 -9.03 -9.78 17.89
CA LYS A 99 -8.74 -10.71 18.98
C LYS A 99 -9.89 -10.72 20.00
N GLY A 100 -9.97 -11.81 20.76
CA GLY A 100 -10.93 -11.94 21.86
C GLY A 100 -12.38 -11.84 21.38
N LEU A 101 -13.19 -11.10 22.12
CA LEU A 101 -14.63 -10.96 21.83
C LEU A 101 -14.91 -10.29 20.49
N LYS A 102 -13.99 -9.49 19.98
CA LYS A 102 -14.15 -8.83 18.67
C LYS A 102 -14.31 -9.85 17.55
N ARG A 103 -13.72 -11.03 17.69
CA ARG A 103 -13.83 -12.10 16.69
C ARG A 103 -15.25 -12.61 16.51
N LEU A 104 -16.09 -12.43 17.53
CA LEU A 104 -17.49 -12.85 17.50
C LEU A 104 -18.39 -11.86 16.80
N LEU A 105 -17.91 -10.63 16.57
CA LEU A 105 -18.69 -9.60 15.91
C LEU A 105 -18.56 -9.72 14.39
N PRO A 106 -19.62 -9.39 13.63
CA PRO A 106 -19.50 -9.23 12.19
C PRO A 106 -18.42 -8.19 11.87
N LEU A 107 -17.71 -8.37 10.76
CA LEU A 107 -16.60 -7.46 10.38
C LEU A 107 -17.01 -6.00 10.35
N GLY A 108 -18.23 -5.69 9.91
CA GLY A 108 -18.71 -4.32 9.84
C GLY A 108 -18.88 -3.63 11.19
N LEU A 109 -18.97 -4.41 12.28
CA LEU A 109 -19.14 -3.88 13.64
C LEU A 109 -17.81 -3.84 14.41
N ARG A 110 -16.74 -4.38 13.85
CA ARG A 110 -15.42 -4.34 14.48
C ARG A 110 -14.78 -2.98 14.21
N THR A 111 -13.94 -2.51 15.13
CA THR A 111 -13.21 -1.26 14.98
C THR A 111 -11.70 -1.51 14.96
N PRO A 112 -10.96 -0.89 14.02
CA PRO A 112 -9.52 -1.02 14.03
C PRO A 112 -8.92 -0.31 15.24
N ASP A 113 -7.87 -0.89 15.81
CA ASP A 113 -7.16 -0.32 16.96
C ASP A 113 -5.92 0.47 16.56
N ARG A 114 -5.62 0.56 15.28
CA ARG A 114 -4.56 1.41 14.73
C ARG A 114 -4.90 1.81 13.29
N PRO A 115 -4.18 2.78 12.72
CA PRO A 115 -4.33 3.09 11.29
C PRO A 115 -4.03 1.86 10.42
N TYR A 116 -4.76 1.71 9.32
CA TYR A 116 -4.62 0.57 8.42
C TYR A 116 -4.26 0.98 6.99
N ASP A 117 -3.65 2.16 6.84
CA ASP A 117 -3.29 2.69 5.52
C ASP A 117 -2.30 1.80 4.78
N ASP A 118 -1.50 1.03 5.50
CA ASP A 118 -0.60 0.04 4.93
C ASP A 118 -1.36 -1.11 4.25
N TYR A 119 -2.47 -1.53 4.83
CA TYR A 119 -3.33 -2.53 4.19
C TYR A 119 -3.96 -1.99 2.92
N VAL A 120 -4.30 -0.70 2.92
CA VAL A 120 -4.81 -0.05 1.70
C VAL A 120 -3.74 -0.08 0.61
N ALA A 121 -2.47 0.20 0.96
CA ALA A 121 -1.37 0.12 0.00
C ALA A 121 -1.24 -1.28 -0.59
N VAL A 122 -1.36 -2.32 0.22
CA VAL A 122 -1.33 -3.72 -0.27
C VAL A 122 -2.46 -3.96 -1.27
N ILE A 123 -3.67 -3.46 -0.97
CA ILE A 123 -4.81 -3.59 -1.89
C ILE A 123 -4.52 -2.92 -3.24
N LEU A 124 -3.88 -1.76 -3.22
CA LEU A 124 -3.52 -1.06 -4.46
C LEU A 124 -2.53 -1.88 -5.28
N ALA A 125 -1.54 -2.49 -4.62
CA ALA A 125 -0.58 -3.37 -5.30
C ALA A 125 -1.30 -4.57 -5.92
N GLU A 126 -2.22 -5.18 -5.21
CA GLU A 126 -2.98 -6.33 -5.72
C GLU A 126 -3.82 -5.94 -6.93
N ARG A 127 -4.44 -4.76 -6.92
CA ARG A 127 -5.21 -4.26 -8.07
C ARG A 127 -4.33 -4.07 -9.29
N TYR A 128 -3.13 -3.54 -9.09
CA TYR A 128 -2.16 -3.37 -10.17
C TYR A 128 -1.75 -4.72 -10.76
N LEU A 129 -1.43 -5.68 -9.89
CA LEU A 129 -1.03 -7.01 -10.34
C LEU A 129 -2.16 -7.71 -11.10
N ALA A 130 -3.39 -7.60 -10.63
CA ALA A 130 -4.54 -8.17 -11.31
C ALA A 130 -4.73 -7.57 -12.71
N LYS A 131 -4.52 -6.26 -12.84
CA LYS A 131 -4.62 -5.56 -14.12
C LYS A 131 -3.54 -6.02 -15.10
N ARG A 132 -2.32 -6.27 -14.61
CA ARG A 132 -1.21 -6.75 -15.45
C ARG A 132 -1.43 -8.15 -16.01
N ARG A 133 -2.15 -8.98 -15.28
CA ARG A 133 -2.39 -10.37 -15.70
C ARG A 133 -3.43 -10.53 -16.79
N LYS A 134 -4.15 -9.47 -17.11
CA LYS A 134 -5.17 -9.52 -18.15
C LYS A 134 -4.58 -9.30 -19.53
#